data_505a5562aa8b2130dfea8bc9162ad565
#
_entry.id   505a5562aa8b2130dfea8bc9162ad565
#
_cell.length_a   1.000
_cell.length_b   1.000
_cell.length_c   1.000
_cell.angle_alpha   90.00
_cell.angle_beta   90.00
_cell.angle_gamma   90.00
#
_symmetry.space_group_name_H-M   'P 1'
#
loop_
_entity.id
_entity.type
_entity.pdbx_description
1 polymer ?
#
loop_
_entity_poly.entity_id
_entity_poly.type
_entity_poly.pdbx_seq_one_letter_code
_entity_poly.pdbx_strand_id
1 'polypeptide(L)' 'MEKIRDKEKLLADMLEVIRQKPGIRPSELNQLLSLEHSANLRLTLIKRGLVRKERVGSAVRYYALN' A
#
# COMPACT_ATOMS: atom_id res chain seq x y z
N MET A 1 -1.87 -26.87 5.89
CA MET A 1 -2.50 -26.05 5.73
C MET A 1 -1.99 -24.98 5.08
N GLU A 2 -2.44 -24.40 4.36
CA GLU A 2 -1.97 -23.51 3.73
C GLU A 2 -1.91 -22.32 4.39
N LYS A 3 -1.18 -21.51 4.04
CA LYS A 3 -1.01 -20.42 4.64
C LYS A 3 -1.52 -19.36 3.88
N ILE A 4 -2.59 -18.85 4.15
CA ILE A 4 -3.18 -17.72 3.49
C ILE A 4 -2.84 -16.54 4.30
N ARG A 5 -2.26 -15.52 3.69
CA ARG A 5 -1.97 -14.32 4.42
C ARG A 5 -3.25 -13.65 4.84
N ASP A 6 -3.28 -13.20 6.07
CA ASP A 6 -4.43 -12.47 6.58
C ASP A 6 -4.47 -11.13 5.87
N LYS A 7 -5.54 -10.86 5.17
CA LYS A 7 -5.68 -9.63 4.40
C LYS A 7 -5.60 -8.40 5.28
N GLU A 8 -6.23 -8.45 6.45
CA GLU A 8 -6.20 -7.29 7.35
C GLU A 8 -4.79 -7.02 7.86
N LYS A 9 -4.03 -8.07 8.14
CA LYS A 9 -2.67 -7.88 8.58
C LYS A 9 -1.83 -7.30 7.45
N LEU A 10 -2.05 -7.77 6.23
CA LEU A 10 -1.33 -7.27 5.09
C LEU A 10 -1.66 -5.80 4.83
N LEU A 11 -2.92 -5.42 5.01
CA LEU A 11 -3.32 -4.02 4.88
C LEU A 11 -2.65 -3.17 5.95
N ALA A 12 -2.57 -3.68 7.18
CA ALA A 12 -1.92 -2.96 8.25
C ALA A 12 -0.42 -2.78 7.97
N ASP A 13 0.22 -3.82 7.47
CA ASP A 13 1.64 -3.76 7.13
C ASP A 13 1.87 -2.74 6.01
N MET A 14 1.00 -2.75 5.02
CA MET A 14 1.10 -1.83 3.90
C MET A 14 0.92 -0.37 4.38
N LEU A 15 -0.05 -0.14 5.23
CA LEU A 15 -0.28 1.18 5.77
C LEU A 15 0.95 1.67 6.55
N GLU A 16 1.55 0.78 7.32
CA GLU A 16 2.73 1.15 8.10
C GLU A 16 3.90 1.52 7.19
N VAL A 17 4.11 0.77 6.12
CA VAL A 17 5.18 1.07 5.17
C VAL A 17 4.93 2.43 4.53
N ILE A 18 3.70 2.70 4.13
CA ILE A 18 3.38 3.98 3.51
C ILE A 18 3.58 5.13 4.50
N ARG A 19 3.24 4.87 5.77
CA ARG A 19 3.40 5.89 6.81
C ARG A 19 4.87 6.21 7.03
N GLN A 20 5.73 5.20 6.99
CA GLN A 20 7.15 5.39 7.22
C GLN A 20 7.87 5.96 6.00
N LYS A 21 7.31 5.74 4.81
CA LYS A 21 7.94 6.20 3.58
C LYS A 21 6.94 7.00 2.75
N PRO A 22 6.66 8.23 3.16
CA PRO A 22 5.71 9.07 2.42
C PRO A 22 6.19 9.27 0.99
N GLY A 23 5.28 9.15 0.05
CA GLY A 23 5.61 9.28 -1.36
C GLY A 23 6.14 8.00 -1.97
N ILE A 24 5.92 6.86 -1.31
CA ILE A 24 6.40 5.59 -1.82
C ILE A 24 5.70 5.24 -3.12
N ARG A 25 6.42 4.59 -4.02
CA ARG A 25 5.86 4.16 -5.30
C ARG A 25 5.29 2.76 -5.16
N PRO A 26 4.32 2.40 -6.03
CA PRO A 26 3.74 1.05 -5.97
C PRO A 26 4.77 -0.06 -6.11
N SER A 27 5.78 0.12 -6.98
CA SER A 27 6.78 -0.92 -7.17
C SER A 27 7.62 -1.11 -5.91
N GLU A 28 7.93 -0.03 -5.21
CA GLU A 28 8.69 -0.13 -3.97
C GLU A 28 7.86 -0.82 -2.90
N LEU A 29 6.57 -0.47 -2.84
CA LEU A 29 5.67 -1.06 -1.87
C LEU A 29 5.55 -2.55 -2.09
N ASN A 30 5.37 -2.97 -3.34
CA ASN A 30 5.29 -4.38 -3.66
C ASN A 30 6.57 -5.11 -3.28
N GLN A 31 7.71 -4.49 -3.54
CA GLN A 31 8.98 -5.11 -3.25
C GLN A 31 9.21 -5.29 -1.75
N LEU A 32 8.89 -4.27 -0.98
CA LEU A 32 9.07 -4.34 0.47
C LEU A 32 8.16 -5.36 1.12
N LEU A 33 6.98 -5.56 0.55
CA LEU A 33 6.01 -6.50 1.11
C LEU A 33 6.04 -7.86 0.41
N SER A 34 6.96 -8.04 -0.54
CA SER A 34 7.11 -9.28 -1.30
C SER A 34 5.80 -9.66 -1.99
N LEU A 35 5.18 -8.69 -2.64
CA LEU A 35 3.94 -8.90 -3.35
C LEU A 35 4.15 -8.74 -4.84
N GLU A 36 3.46 -9.53 -5.64
CA GLU A 36 3.50 -9.36 -7.07
C GLU A 36 2.55 -8.25 -7.47
N HIS A 37 1.41 -8.18 -6.81
CA HIS A 37 0.40 -7.19 -7.11
C HIS A 37 -0.18 -6.66 -5.82
N SER A 38 -0.46 -5.40 -5.76
CA SER A 38 -1.06 -4.81 -4.57
C SER A 38 -2.16 -3.83 -4.90
N ALA A 39 -2.64 -3.83 -6.16
CA ALA A 39 -3.62 -2.84 -6.58
C ALA A 39 -4.88 -2.86 -5.73
N ASN A 40 -5.41 -4.05 -5.46
CA ASN A 40 -6.63 -4.17 -4.67
C ASN A 40 -6.40 -3.75 -3.23
N LEU A 41 -5.24 -4.06 -2.67
CA LEU A 41 -4.93 -3.68 -1.30
C LEU A 41 -4.79 -2.16 -1.19
N ARG A 42 -4.12 -1.55 -2.16
CA ARG A 42 -3.98 -0.09 -2.16
C ARG A 42 -5.34 0.59 -2.30
N LEU A 43 -6.18 0.05 -3.19
CA LEU A 43 -7.50 0.61 -3.38
C LEU A 43 -8.34 0.50 -2.11
N THR A 44 -8.22 -0.61 -1.41
CA THR A 44 -8.93 -0.81 -0.15
C THR A 44 -8.51 0.25 0.87
N LEU A 45 -7.21 0.52 0.97
CA LEU A 45 -6.74 1.54 1.91
C LEU A 45 -7.26 2.92 1.54
N ILE A 46 -7.34 3.21 0.24
CA ILE A 46 -7.88 4.48 -0.23
C ILE A 46 -9.36 4.58 0.11
N LYS A 47 -10.12 3.51 -0.12
CA LYS A 47 -11.53 3.51 0.17
C LYS A 47 -11.82 3.66 1.65
N ARG A 48 -10.95 3.15 2.49
CA ARG A 48 -11.11 3.29 3.94
C ARG A 48 -10.67 4.66 4.45
N GLY A 49 -10.13 5.50 3.57
CA GLY A 49 -9.69 6.82 3.95
C GLY A 49 -8.39 6.86 4.71
N LEU A 50 -7.58 5.81 4.60
CA LEU A 50 -6.32 5.71 5.32
C LEU A 50 -5.12 6.14 4.51
N VAL A 51 -5.24 6.15 3.19
CA VAL A 51 -4.16 6.45 2.29
C VAL A 51 -4.64 7.33 1.15
N ARG A 52 -3.78 8.23 0.71
CA ARG A 52 -4.07 9.11 -0.41
C ARG A 52 -3.10 8.78 -1.54
N LYS A 53 -3.61 8.77 -2.75
CA LYS A 53 -2.80 8.55 -3.94
C LYS A 53 -2.64 9.88 -4.65
N GLU A 54 -1.41 10.19 -5.05
CA GLU A 54 -1.14 11.41 -5.76
C GLU A 54 -0.38 11.07 -7.03
N ARG A 55 -0.74 11.71 -8.13
CA ARG A 55 -0.06 11.51 -9.38
C ARG A 55 0.78 12.74 -9.69
N VAL A 56 2.07 12.53 -9.93
CA VAL A 56 2.96 13.61 -10.28
C VAL A 56 3.59 13.22 -11.62
N GLY A 57 3.17 13.86 -12.70
CA GLY A 57 3.59 13.45 -14.02
C GLY A 57 3.09 12.05 -14.32
N SER A 58 3.98 11.16 -14.67
CA SER A 58 3.61 9.77 -14.93
C SER A 58 3.83 8.89 -13.69
N ALA A 59 4.27 9.47 -12.59
CA ALA A 59 4.55 8.72 -11.38
C ALA A 59 3.36 8.75 -10.43
N VAL A 60 3.16 7.66 -9.69
CA VAL A 60 2.11 7.59 -8.68
C VAL A 60 2.80 7.43 -7.34
N ARG A 61 2.34 8.19 -6.34
CA ARG A 61 2.91 8.12 -5.01
C ARG A 61 1.80 8.01 -3.98
N TYR A 62 2.11 7.35 -2.89
CA TYR A 62 1.14 7.12 -1.84
C TYR A 62 1.55 7.79 -0.55
N TYR A 63 0.54 8.29 0.19
CA TYR A 63 0.76 8.98 1.45
C TYR A 63 -0.28 8.52 2.45
N ALA A 64 0.13 8.29 3.68
CA ALA A 64 -0.81 7.90 4.71
C ALA A 64 -1.56 9.13 5.20
N LEU A 65 -2.84 8.95 5.48
CA LEU A 65 -3.67 10.00 6.03
C LEU A 65 -3.85 9.70 7.50
N ASN A 66 -3.67 10.69 8.33
CA ASN A 66 -3.85 10.46 9.75
C ASN A 66 -4.93 11.31 10.30
#